data_00b27cbc531eea7246b868cea3bce2b4
#
_entry.id   00b27cbc531eea7246b868cea3bce2b4
#
_cell.length_a   1.000
_cell.length_b   1.000
_cell.length_c   1.000
_cell.angle_alpha   90.00
_cell.angle_beta   90.00
_cell.angle_gamma   90.00
#
_symmetry.space_group_name_H-M   'P 1'
#
loop_
_entity.id
_entity.type
_entity.pdbx_description
1 polymer ?
#
loop_
_entity_poly.entity_id
_entity_poly.type
_entity_poly.pdbx_seq_one_letter_code
_entity_poly.pdbx_strand_id
1 'polypeptide(L)'
;LIDTLAYNTYINAFNANLVVNESYLDSATVRENVVSLARNIGYVPRSKTAATATIRLGDINVGTTNDSTTKFLKLRAGLVCVGNSENTTYRFSIPDDVTSTRVRDIGGTSFAQFDNPITVHEGTFLSRTYRVDTSKKQRYIIDSPGIDSSTLRVFVSSIADTGLGRNYRMIDNILNIDKNSEIFLAQEVQDEKYEILFGDGFFGRKLENQSVITARYIVTDGETGNGASNFSFQGSFTKSDGTLFTPSDTVNVTTVTNASNGADVEDLSSIKYFAPRLYSAQYRAVTPRDYEAIIQTIFPRTESVAVIGGEELDPPQFGK
;
A
#
# COMPACT_ATOMS: atom_id res chain seq x y z
N LEU A 1 -3.69 38.06 40.73
CA LEU A 1 -4.01 38.75 39.44
C LEU A 1 -2.79 38.92 38.55
N ILE A 2 -1.66 39.47 39.08
CA ILE A 2 -0.41 39.66 38.30
C ILE A 2 0.15 38.31 37.83
N ASP A 3 0.18 37.30 38.69
CA ASP A 3 0.67 35.95 38.35
C ASP A 3 -0.20 35.31 37.28
N THR A 4 -1.53 35.48 37.33
CA THR A 4 -2.45 34.99 36.31
C THR A 4 -2.21 35.69 34.96
N LEU A 5 -1.93 36.99 34.98
CA LEU A 5 -1.63 37.76 33.78
C LEU A 5 -0.28 37.36 33.19
N ALA A 6 0.74 37.18 34.02
CA ALA A 6 2.05 36.70 33.60
C ALA A 6 1.98 35.32 33.00
N TYR A 7 1.23 34.40 33.61
CA TYR A 7 1.00 33.06 33.09
C TYR A 7 0.29 33.08 31.73
N ASN A 8 -0.80 33.85 31.59
CA ASN A 8 -1.48 34.02 30.32
C ASN A 8 -0.58 34.59 29.23
N THR A 9 0.24 35.59 29.55
CA THR A 9 1.20 36.17 28.59
C THR A 9 2.25 35.15 28.17
N TYR A 10 2.75 34.34 29.10
CA TYR A 10 3.69 33.26 28.82
C TYR A 10 3.07 32.21 27.88
N ILE A 11 1.86 31.73 28.19
CA ILE A 11 1.15 30.74 27.36
C ILE A 11 0.86 31.31 25.98
N ASN A 12 0.44 32.58 25.86
CA ASN A 12 0.20 33.18 24.55
C ASN A 12 1.49 33.32 23.74
N ALA A 13 2.60 33.71 24.37
CA ALA A 13 3.90 33.80 23.71
C ALA A 13 4.39 32.40 23.27
N PHE A 14 4.21 31.39 24.12
CA PHE A 14 4.54 30.00 23.77
C PHE A 14 3.71 29.51 22.59
N ASN A 15 2.39 29.71 22.62
CA ASN A 15 1.49 29.32 21.54
C ASN A 15 1.84 30.07 20.23
N ALA A 16 2.16 31.34 20.28
CA ALA A 16 2.57 32.13 19.12
C ALA A 16 3.87 31.58 18.52
N ASN A 17 4.87 31.28 19.34
CA ASN A 17 6.12 30.68 18.89
C ASN A 17 5.88 29.27 18.31
N LEU A 18 5.01 28.45 18.92
CA LEU A 18 4.65 27.13 18.41
C LEU A 18 4.03 27.24 17.02
N VAL A 19 3.04 28.11 16.83
CA VAL A 19 2.39 28.32 15.54
C VAL A 19 3.38 28.75 14.47
N VAL A 20 4.30 29.67 14.80
CA VAL A 20 5.35 30.10 13.86
C VAL A 20 6.27 28.94 13.50
N ASN A 21 6.74 28.18 14.49
CA ASN A 21 7.62 27.03 14.24
C ASN A 21 6.93 25.94 13.41
N GLU A 22 5.67 25.66 13.66
CA GLU A 22 4.89 24.66 12.91
C GLU A 22 4.51 25.12 11.49
N SER A 23 4.74 26.38 11.14
CA SER A 23 4.48 26.92 9.79
C SER A 23 5.62 26.64 8.78
N TYR A 24 6.77 26.18 9.24
CA TYR A 24 7.93 25.88 8.37
C TYR A 24 8.31 24.41 8.45
N LEU A 25 8.61 23.80 7.30
CA LEU A 25 8.94 22.37 7.20
C LEU A 25 10.13 22.00 8.11
N ASP A 26 11.17 22.82 8.16
CA ASP A 26 12.39 22.54 8.94
C ASP A 26 12.15 22.54 10.44
N SER A 27 11.32 23.47 10.95
CA SER A 27 11.08 23.67 12.38
C SER A 27 9.85 22.94 12.90
N ALA A 28 8.91 22.53 12.05
CA ALA A 28 7.70 21.82 12.47
C ALA A 28 8.05 20.50 13.17
N THR A 29 7.38 20.20 14.27
CA THR A 29 7.61 18.99 15.08
C THR A 29 6.44 18.03 15.07
N VAL A 30 5.25 18.52 14.75
CA VAL A 30 4.03 17.74 14.65
C VAL A 30 3.97 17.07 13.28
N ARG A 31 3.86 15.74 13.24
CA ARG A 31 3.85 14.94 12.00
C ARG A 31 2.83 15.47 10.99
N GLU A 32 1.61 15.75 11.43
CA GLU A 32 0.52 16.22 10.58
C GLU A 32 0.88 17.51 9.83
N ASN A 33 1.55 18.44 10.52
CA ASN A 33 1.99 19.69 9.94
C ASN A 33 3.11 19.47 8.93
N VAL A 34 4.10 18.63 9.26
CA VAL A 34 5.20 18.26 8.37
C VAL A 34 4.67 17.58 7.10
N VAL A 35 3.77 16.61 7.24
CA VAL A 35 3.13 15.92 6.10
C VAL A 35 2.33 16.91 5.25
N SER A 36 1.57 17.82 5.88
CA SER A 36 0.80 18.83 5.15
C SER A 36 1.70 19.81 4.39
N LEU A 37 2.79 20.26 4.99
CA LEU A 37 3.78 21.16 4.35
C LEU A 37 4.51 20.42 3.20
N ALA A 38 4.94 19.18 3.42
CA ALA A 38 5.60 18.36 2.40
C ALA A 38 4.67 18.13 1.19
N ARG A 39 3.40 17.85 1.44
CA ARG A 39 2.39 17.69 0.38
C ARG A 39 2.20 18.96 -0.45
N ASN A 40 2.26 20.15 0.15
CA ASN A 40 2.14 21.41 -0.58
C ASN A 40 3.27 21.62 -1.61
N ILE A 41 4.41 20.98 -1.41
CA ILE A 41 5.53 20.97 -2.37
C ILE A 41 5.56 19.68 -3.22
N GLY A 42 4.50 18.86 -3.17
CA GLY A 42 4.35 17.66 -4.00
C GLY A 42 5.04 16.41 -3.47
N TYR A 43 5.51 16.39 -2.24
CA TYR A 43 6.08 15.21 -1.61
C TYR A 43 4.99 14.38 -0.89
N VAL A 44 4.94 13.08 -1.19
CA VAL A 44 4.04 12.14 -0.51
C VAL A 44 4.89 11.22 0.37
N PRO A 45 4.79 11.36 1.70
CA PRO A 45 5.53 10.51 2.62
C PRO A 45 5.17 9.04 2.47
N ARG A 46 6.13 8.17 2.72
CA ARG A 46 5.93 6.73 2.69
C ARG A 46 5.03 6.29 3.84
N SER A 47 4.01 5.49 3.51
CA SER A 47 3.19 4.79 4.49
C SER A 47 3.99 3.68 5.19
N LYS A 48 3.42 3.11 6.24
CA LYS A 48 3.86 1.83 6.77
C LYS A 48 3.91 0.80 5.65
N THR A 49 4.94 -0.04 5.63
CA THR A 49 5.14 -1.05 4.58
C THR A 49 5.09 -2.43 5.20
N ALA A 50 4.28 -3.31 4.64
CA ALA A 50 4.14 -4.68 5.10
C ALA A 50 5.41 -5.51 4.79
N ALA A 51 5.81 -6.36 5.73
CA ALA A 51 6.80 -7.38 5.44
C ALA A 51 6.27 -8.32 4.37
N THR A 52 7.07 -8.60 3.34
CA THR A 52 6.67 -9.43 2.20
C THR A 52 7.43 -10.74 2.18
N ALA A 53 6.71 -11.84 2.01
CA ALA A 53 7.27 -13.16 1.79
C ALA A 53 6.80 -13.72 0.44
N THR A 54 7.58 -14.62 -0.12
CA THR A 54 7.19 -15.33 -1.34
C THR A 54 6.98 -16.80 -1.01
N ILE A 55 5.81 -17.30 -1.34
CA ILE A 55 5.43 -18.69 -1.10
C ILE A 55 5.04 -19.39 -2.41
N ARG A 56 5.11 -20.69 -2.40
CA ARG A 56 4.58 -21.54 -3.48
C ARG A 56 3.56 -22.50 -2.88
N LEU A 57 2.39 -22.59 -3.50
CA LEU A 57 1.38 -23.58 -3.15
C LEU A 57 1.66 -24.89 -3.90
N GLY A 58 1.51 -26.01 -3.21
CA GLY A 58 1.51 -27.32 -3.82
C GLY A 58 0.25 -27.57 -4.66
N ASP A 59 0.20 -28.72 -5.32
CA ASP A 59 -0.94 -29.13 -6.12
C ASP A 59 -2.18 -29.32 -5.22
N ILE A 60 -3.30 -28.71 -5.61
CA ILE A 60 -4.53 -28.72 -4.83
C ILE A 60 -5.52 -29.66 -5.50
N ASN A 61 -5.90 -30.73 -4.79
CA ASN A 61 -6.90 -31.68 -5.27
C ASN A 61 -8.26 -30.98 -5.34
N VAL A 62 -8.83 -30.90 -6.55
CA VAL A 62 -10.13 -30.26 -6.81
C VAL A 62 -11.28 -31.23 -7.09
N GLY A 63 -11.01 -32.54 -6.99
CA GLY A 63 -12.00 -33.59 -7.16
C GLY A 63 -11.65 -34.60 -8.26
N THR A 64 -12.60 -35.46 -8.59
CA THR A 64 -12.41 -36.46 -9.66
C THR A 64 -12.56 -35.85 -11.06
N THR A 65 -11.89 -36.43 -12.06
CA THR A 65 -11.91 -35.97 -13.46
C THR A 65 -13.33 -35.89 -14.05
N ASN A 66 -14.28 -36.65 -13.51
CA ASN A 66 -15.69 -36.59 -13.94
C ASN A 66 -16.45 -35.38 -13.40
N ASP A 67 -15.90 -34.65 -12.41
CA ASP A 67 -16.44 -33.39 -11.90
C ASP A 67 -15.85 -32.18 -12.65
N SER A 68 -15.83 -32.28 -13.98
CA SER A 68 -15.11 -31.44 -14.96
C SER A 68 -15.59 -29.97 -15.04
N THR A 69 -16.28 -29.46 -14.03
CA THR A 69 -16.77 -28.07 -14.00
C THR A 69 -15.69 -27.07 -13.57
N THR A 70 -14.64 -27.53 -12.90
CA THR A 70 -13.58 -26.65 -12.39
C THR A 70 -12.51 -26.39 -13.44
N LYS A 71 -12.64 -25.30 -14.21
CA LYS A 71 -11.65 -24.88 -15.22
C LYS A 71 -10.42 -24.24 -14.61
N PHE A 72 -10.59 -23.57 -13.48
CA PHE A 72 -9.53 -22.93 -12.67
C PHE A 72 -9.96 -22.86 -11.22
N LEU A 73 -9.00 -22.77 -10.35
CA LEU A 73 -9.19 -22.46 -8.93
C LEU A 73 -8.65 -21.07 -8.65
N LYS A 74 -9.39 -20.26 -7.91
CA LYS A 74 -9.00 -18.91 -7.55
C LYS A 74 -8.74 -18.83 -6.05
N LEU A 75 -7.52 -18.45 -5.66
CA LEU A 75 -7.19 -18.04 -4.29
C LEU A 75 -7.75 -16.64 -4.09
N ARG A 76 -8.60 -16.49 -3.07
CA ARG A 76 -9.26 -15.21 -2.80
C ARG A 76 -8.33 -14.22 -2.10
N ALA A 77 -8.49 -12.94 -2.44
CA ALA A 77 -7.89 -11.84 -1.70
C ALA A 77 -8.26 -11.92 -0.21
N GLY A 78 -7.31 -11.62 0.65
CA GLY A 78 -7.43 -11.71 2.10
C GLY A 78 -6.37 -12.62 2.71
N LEU A 79 -6.66 -13.19 3.87
CA LEU A 79 -5.75 -14.08 4.58
C LEU A 79 -5.41 -15.32 3.73
N VAL A 80 -4.11 -15.60 3.58
CA VAL A 80 -3.59 -16.76 2.85
C VAL A 80 -2.88 -17.74 3.75
N CYS A 81 -1.99 -17.24 4.59
CA CYS A 81 -1.20 -18.09 5.49
C CYS A 81 -0.84 -17.36 6.77
N VAL A 82 -0.34 -18.13 7.73
CA VAL A 82 0.29 -17.61 8.93
C VAL A 82 1.73 -18.08 8.96
N GLY A 83 2.64 -17.20 9.34
CA GLY A 83 4.07 -17.48 9.50
C GLY A 83 4.53 -17.14 10.90
N ASN A 84 5.64 -17.73 11.32
CA ASN A 84 6.18 -17.53 12.66
C ASN A 84 7.53 -16.80 12.59
N SER A 85 7.73 -15.83 13.47
CA SER A 85 9.00 -15.19 13.76
C SER A 85 9.16 -15.05 15.26
N GLU A 86 10.29 -15.50 15.82
CA GLU A 86 10.65 -15.34 17.24
C GLU A 86 9.52 -15.68 18.24
N ASN A 87 8.82 -16.80 18.07
CA ASN A 87 7.67 -17.22 18.88
C ASN A 87 6.37 -16.42 18.68
N THR A 88 6.32 -15.49 17.74
CA THR A 88 5.12 -14.73 17.41
C THR A 88 4.58 -15.19 16.07
N THR A 89 3.25 -15.33 15.98
CA THR A 89 2.56 -15.72 14.75
C THR A 89 2.02 -14.48 14.05
N TYR A 90 2.40 -14.30 12.80
CA TYR A 90 1.95 -13.21 11.95
C TYR A 90 1.01 -13.72 10.86
N ARG A 91 0.03 -12.91 10.50
CA ARG A 91 -0.91 -13.18 9.41
C ARG A 91 -0.35 -12.62 8.11
N PHE A 92 -0.48 -13.38 7.03
CA PHE A 92 -0.05 -12.96 5.70
C PHE A 92 -1.24 -13.02 4.74
N SER A 93 -1.46 -11.90 4.06
CA SER A 93 -2.62 -11.66 3.20
C SER A 93 -2.19 -11.25 1.80
N ILE A 94 -3.08 -11.38 0.81
CA ILE A 94 -2.91 -10.87 -0.55
C ILE A 94 -3.98 -9.81 -0.85
N PRO A 95 -3.63 -8.72 -1.54
CA PRO A 95 -4.59 -7.67 -1.89
C PRO A 95 -5.53 -8.07 -3.04
N ASP A 96 -5.07 -8.93 -3.94
CA ASP A 96 -5.76 -9.32 -5.16
C ASP A 96 -5.96 -10.83 -5.23
N ASP A 97 -7.01 -11.27 -5.95
CA ASP A 97 -7.26 -12.68 -6.21
C ASP A 97 -6.17 -13.26 -7.13
N VAL A 98 -5.70 -14.47 -6.84
CA VAL A 98 -4.74 -15.19 -7.67
C VAL A 98 -5.40 -16.42 -8.27
N THR A 99 -5.36 -16.55 -9.59
CA THR A 99 -5.96 -17.67 -10.32
C THR A 99 -4.91 -18.74 -10.60
N SER A 100 -5.29 -20.03 -10.44
CA SER A 100 -4.42 -21.16 -10.79
C SER A 100 -4.01 -21.11 -12.26
N THR A 101 -2.78 -21.46 -12.55
CA THR A 101 -2.23 -21.44 -13.92
C THR A 101 -2.91 -22.48 -14.78
N ARG A 102 -3.20 -23.64 -14.19
CA ARG A 102 -3.85 -24.78 -14.89
C ARG A 102 -4.52 -25.72 -13.89
N VAL A 103 -5.43 -26.53 -14.42
CA VAL A 103 -5.95 -27.73 -13.76
C VAL A 103 -5.48 -28.94 -14.57
N ARG A 104 -4.84 -29.90 -13.92
CA ARG A 104 -4.26 -31.09 -14.53
C ARG A 104 -4.88 -32.35 -13.95
N ASP A 105 -5.22 -33.29 -14.83
CA ASP A 105 -5.74 -34.61 -14.44
C ASP A 105 -4.59 -35.60 -14.29
N ILE A 106 -4.50 -36.24 -13.14
CA ILE A 106 -3.50 -37.26 -12.83
C ILE A 106 -4.22 -38.46 -12.20
N GLY A 107 -4.22 -39.59 -12.88
CA GLY A 107 -4.78 -40.84 -12.35
C GLY A 107 -6.28 -40.76 -11.98
N GLY A 108 -7.07 -39.96 -12.71
CA GLY A 108 -8.50 -39.78 -12.45
C GLY A 108 -8.85 -38.74 -11.40
N THR A 109 -7.85 -37.99 -10.92
CA THR A 109 -8.02 -36.87 -9.98
C THR A 109 -7.51 -35.60 -10.63
N SER A 110 -8.25 -34.50 -10.48
CA SER A 110 -7.90 -33.19 -11.01
C SER A 110 -7.19 -32.37 -9.93
N PHE A 111 -6.06 -31.76 -10.30
CA PHE A 111 -5.25 -30.91 -9.46
C PHE A 111 -5.12 -29.51 -10.04
N ALA A 112 -5.44 -28.49 -9.23
CA ALA A 112 -5.16 -27.10 -9.56
C ALA A 112 -3.72 -26.75 -9.18
N GLN A 113 -2.99 -26.12 -10.10
CA GLN A 113 -1.58 -25.77 -9.95
C GLN A 113 -1.38 -24.25 -10.03
N PHE A 114 -0.56 -23.73 -9.10
CA PHE A 114 -0.09 -22.35 -9.05
C PHE A 114 1.41 -22.34 -9.36
N ASP A 115 1.76 -22.29 -10.66
CA ASP A 115 3.16 -22.41 -11.10
C ASP A 115 4.02 -21.22 -10.63
N ASN A 116 3.43 -20.04 -10.57
CA ASN A 116 4.11 -18.83 -10.14
C ASN A 116 4.12 -18.70 -8.61
N PRO A 117 5.25 -18.30 -8.03
CA PRO A 117 5.29 -17.94 -6.62
C PRO A 117 4.32 -16.79 -6.31
N ILE A 118 3.71 -16.82 -5.13
CA ILE A 118 2.74 -15.83 -4.67
C ILE A 118 3.42 -14.96 -3.61
N THR A 119 3.42 -13.66 -3.83
CA THR A 119 3.87 -12.69 -2.83
C THR A 119 2.74 -12.44 -1.84
N VAL A 120 3.03 -12.66 -0.57
CA VAL A 120 2.12 -12.41 0.54
C VAL A 120 2.65 -11.28 1.40
N HIS A 121 1.75 -10.45 1.90
CA HIS A 121 2.04 -9.28 2.72
C HIS A 121 1.63 -9.55 4.17
N GLU A 122 2.51 -9.25 5.11
CA GLU A 122 2.17 -9.31 6.52
C GLU A 122 1.05 -8.32 6.82
N GLY A 123 0.10 -8.73 7.65
CA GLY A 123 -0.97 -7.88 8.15
C GLY A 123 -2.37 -8.43 7.91
N THR A 124 -3.32 -7.64 8.36
CA THR A 124 -4.74 -7.97 8.30
C THR A 124 -5.41 -7.28 7.11
N PHE A 125 -5.99 -8.09 6.23
CA PHE A 125 -6.77 -7.59 5.10
C PHE A 125 -8.12 -7.04 5.57
N LEU A 126 -8.40 -5.78 5.22
CA LEU A 126 -9.64 -5.08 5.55
C LEU A 126 -10.30 -4.52 4.30
N SER A 127 -11.61 -4.30 4.40
CA SER A 127 -12.41 -3.67 3.34
C SER A 127 -13.33 -2.62 3.95
N ARG A 128 -13.36 -1.43 3.34
CA ARG A 128 -14.24 -0.33 3.72
C ARG A 128 -15.09 0.09 2.53
N THR A 129 -16.37 0.34 2.77
CA THR A 129 -17.30 0.79 1.72
C THR A 129 -17.84 2.17 2.04
N TYR A 130 -18.00 3.00 0.99
CA TYR A 130 -18.60 4.32 1.07
C TYR A 130 -19.67 4.43 -0.01
N ARG A 131 -20.76 5.13 0.29
CA ARG A 131 -21.76 5.51 -0.71
C ARG A 131 -21.58 6.96 -1.09
N VAL A 132 -21.54 7.21 -2.38
CA VAL A 132 -21.36 8.56 -2.94
C VAL A 132 -22.67 9.33 -2.86
N ASP A 133 -22.63 10.51 -2.24
CA ASP A 133 -23.71 11.48 -2.21
C ASP A 133 -23.21 12.81 -2.80
N THR A 134 -23.52 13.07 -4.06
CA THR A 134 -23.03 14.25 -4.76
C THR A 134 -23.71 15.56 -4.31
N SER A 135 -24.71 15.49 -3.46
CA SER A 135 -25.34 16.69 -2.87
C SER A 135 -24.49 17.31 -1.75
N LYS A 136 -23.50 16.57 -1.25
CA LYS A 136 -22.62 16.97 -0.15
C LYS A 136 -21.16 16.90 -0.56
N LYS A 137 -20.33 17.73 0.05
CA LYS A 137 -18.87 17.60 -0.05
C LYS A 137 -18.42 16.48 0.90
N GLN A 138 -18.25 15.27 0.37
CA GLN A 138 -17.81 14.10 1.14
C GLN A 138 -16.29 13.97 1.13
N ARG A 139 -15.76 13.41 2.22
CA ARG A 139 -14.38 12.95 2.34
C ARG A 139 -14.39 11.43 2.57
N TYR A 140 -13.56 10.71 1.83
CA TYR A 140 -13.48 9.25 1.91
C TYR A 140 -12.20 8.87 2.68
N ILE A 141 -12.32 8.88 4.01
CA ILE A 141 -11.19 8.63 4.92
C ILE A 141 -11.23 7.18 5.35
N ILE A 142 -10.13 6.47 5.13
CA ILE A 142 -9.90 5.14 5.69
C ILE A 142 -9.43 5.33 7.12
N ASP A 143 -10.29 4.99 8.07
CA ASP A 143 -10.09 5.18 9.50
C ASP A 143 -9.33 3.99 10.11
N SER A 144 -8.15 3.73 9.58
CA SER A 144 -7.25 2.66 10.05
C SER A 144 -5.82 3.17 9.95
N PRO A 145 -5.12 3.37 11.05
CA PRO A 145 -3.68 3.66 11.02
C PRO A 145 -2.89 2.42 10.60
N GLY A 146 -1.68 2.60 10.12
CA GLY A 146 -0.78 1.50 9.75
C GLY A 146 -1.14 0.80 8.43
N ILE A 147 -1.78 1.51 7.50
CA ILE A 147 -2.08 0.97 6.17
C ILE A 147 -0.79 0.94 5.32
N ASP A 148 -0.58 -0.18 4.65
CA ASP A 148 0.36 -0.23 3.52
C ASP A 148 -0.34 0.28 2.27
N SER A 149 -0.02 1.51 1.85
CA SER A 149 -0.62 2.17 0.68
C SER A 149 -0.38 1.41 -0.63
N SER A 150 0.67 0.61 -0.75
CA SER A 150 0.97 -0.20 -1.92
C SER A 150 -0.05 -1.34 -2.12
N THR A 151 -0.70 -1.76 -1.05
CA THR A 151 -1.74 -2.81 -1.05
C THR A 151 -3.14 -2.27 -1.27
N LEU A 152 -3.32 -0.94 -1.30
CA LEU A 152 -4.62 -0.31 -1.44
C LEU A 152 -5.21 -0.56 -2.84
N ARG A 153 -6.42 -1.13 -2.86
CA ARG A 153 -7.22 -1.37 -4.07
C ARG A 153 -8.56 -0.70 -3.91
N VAL A 154 -8.94 0.10 -4.89
CA VAL A 154 -10.18 0.85 -4.87
C VAL A 154 -11.07 0.45 -6.04
N PHE A 155 -12.26 0.02 -5.74
CA PHE A 155 -13.27 -0.35 -6.72
C PHE A 155 -14.46 0.59 -6.61
N VAL A 156 -15.01 0.97 -7.74
CA VAL A 156 -16.22 1.80 -7.79
C VAL A 156 -17.26 1.08 -8.62
N SER A 157 -18.41 0.75 -8.00
CA SER A 157 -19.56 0.15 -8.66
C SER A 157 -20.68 1.18 -8.80
N SER A 158 -21.35 1.18 -9.93
CA SER A 158 -22.61 1.93 -10.08
C SER A 158 -23.77 1.13 -9.49
N ILE A 159 -24.96 1.75 -9.36
CA ILE A 159 -26.17 1.06 -8.87
C ILE A 159 -26.54 -0.14 -9.75
N ALA A 160 -26.21 -0.08 -11.03
CA ALA A 160 -26.55 -1.12 -12.00
C ALA A 160 -25.53 -2.28 -12.02
N ASP A 161 -24.35 -2.11 -11.39
CA ASP A 161 -23.30 -3.12 -11.40
C ASP A 161 -23.57 -4.20 -10.34
N THR A 162 -23.44 -5.46 -10.73
CA THR A 162 -23.41 -6.59 -9.81
C THR A 162 -21.94 -6.95 -9.53
N GLY A 163 -21.46 -6.70 -8.30
CA GLY A 163 -20.10 -7.02 -7.88
C GLY A 163 -19.29 -5.81 -7.44
N LEU A 164 -17.96 -5.91 -7.53
CA LEU A 164 -17.03 -4.87 -7.05
C LEU A 164 -16.99 -3.63 -7.96
N GLY A 165 -17.47 -3.74 -9.20
CA GLY A 165 -17.43 -2.65 -10.17
C GLY A 165 -16.04 -2.51 -10.82
N ARG A 166 -15.68 -1.27 -11.18
CA ARG A 166 -14.45 -0.94 -11.90
C ARG A 166 -13.29 -0.74 -10.94
N ASN A 167 -12.13 -1.27 -11.31
CA ASN A 167 -10.89 -1.08 -10.54
C ASN A 167 -10.27 0.28 -10.89
N TYR A 168 -10.14 1.15 -9.91
CA TYR A 168 -9.49 2.44 -10.02
C TYR A 168 -8.01 2.29 -9.66
N ARG A 169 -7.13 2.92 -10.44
CA ARG A 169 -5.68 2.86 -10.25
C ARG A 169 -5.22 4.04 -9.40
N MET A 170 -4.37 3.76 -8.42
CA MET A 170 -3.66 4.82 -7.69
C MET A 170 -2.65 5.51 -8.62
N ILE A 171 -2.57 6.82 -8.55
CA ILE A 171 -1.65 7.62 -9.33
C ILE A 171 -0.67 8.37 -8.45
N ASP A 172 0.58 8.40 -8.92
CA ASP A 172 1.66 9.19 -8.34
C ASP A 172 1.99 10.41 -9.21
N ASN A 173 1.47 10.44 -10.47
CA ASN A 173 1.82 11.43 -11.46
C ASN A 173 0.60 11.80 -12.33
N ILE A 174 0.43 13.10 -12.60
CA ILE A 174 -0.72 13.68 -13.34
C ILE A 174 -0.56 13.55 -14.87
N LEU A 175 0.57 13.03 -15.36
CA LEU A 175 0.80 12.92 -16.80
C LEU A 175 -0.12 11.89 -17.45
N ASN A 176 -0.67 12.22 -18.62
CA ASN A 176 -1.55 11.35 -19.42
C ASN A 176 -2.87 10.96 -18.75
N ILE A 177 -3.43 11.83 -17.92
CA ILE A 177 -4.75 11.64 -17.32
C ILE A 177 -5.78 12.42 -18.11
N ASP A 178 -6.85 11.77 -18.52
CA ASP A 178 -8.02 12.36 -19.15
C ASP A 178 -9.26 12.33 -18.21
N LYS A 179 -10.33 12.94 -18.66
CA LYS A 179 -11.60 13.01 -17.92
C LYS A 179 -12.29 11.65 -17.66
N ASN A 180 -11.90 10.59 -18.36
CA ASN A 180 -12.48 9.26 -18.24
C ASN A 180 -11.56 8.29 -17.46
N SER A 181 -10.35 8.73 -17.14
CA SER A 181 -9.37 7.89 -16.44
C SER A 181 -9.88 7.46 -15.06
N GLU A 182 -9.93 6.16 -14.83
CA GLU A 182 -10.36 5.54 -13.58
C GLU A 182 -9.19 5.53 -12.59
N ILE A 183 -9.04 6.64 -11.89
CA ILE A 183 -7.89 6.91 -11.03
C ILE A 183 -8.32 7.47 -9.67
N PHE A 184 -7.47 7.25 -8.68
CA PHE A 184 -7.57 7.90 -7.39
C PHE A 184 -6.19 8.30 -6.86
N LEU A 185 -6.17 9.26 -5.95
CA LEU A 185 -5.01 9.66 -5.17
C LEU A 185 -5.24 9.29 -3.72
N ALA A 186 -4.25 8.71 -3.05
CA ALA A 186 -4.25 8.49 -1.62
C ALA A 186 -3.33 9.52 -0.95
N GLN A 187 -3.82 10.19 0.08
CA GLN A 187 -3.03 11.15 0.85
C GLN A 187 -3.16 10.89 2.34
N GLU A 188 -2.04 10.98 3.05
CA GLU A 188 -2.04 10.93 4.50
C GLU A 188 -2.75 12.16 5.07
N VAL A 189 -3.62 11.93 6.06
CA VAL A 189 -4.30 12.95 6.84
C VAL A 189 -3.98 12.73 8.32
N GLN A 190 -4.74 13.33 9.20
CA GLN A 190 -4.53 13.22 10.64
C GLN A 190 -4.47 11.77 11.14
N ASP A 191 -3.66 11.49 12.16
CA ASP A 191 -3.52 10.18 12.83
C ASP A 191 -3.08 9.04 11.89
N GLU A 192 -2.19 9.29 10.91
CA GLU A 192 -1.71 8.30 9.93
C GLU A 192 -2.84 7.64 9.13
N LYS A 193 -4.00 8.28 9.03
CA LYS A 193 -5.12 7.83 8.22
C LYS A 193 -4.97 8.30 6.78
N TYR A 194 -5.65 7.64 5.87
CA TYR A 194 -5.56 7.96 4.44
C TYR A 194 -6.90 8.41 3.90
N GLU A 195 -6.89 9.53 3.16
CA GLU A 195 -8.02 10.02 2.40
C GLU A 195 -7.86 9.63 0.94
N ILE A 196 -8.93 9.09 0.36
CA ILE A 196 -9.01 8.75 -1.05
C ILE A 196 -9.66 9.92 -1.79
N LEU A 197 -8.95 10.47 -2.77
CA LEU A 197 -9.42 11.54 -3.63
C LEU A 197 -9.67 11.01 -5.04
N PHE A 198 -10.78 11.37 -5.63
CA PHE A 198 -11.18 10.99 -6.99
C PHE A 198 -11.13 12.19 -7.93
N GLY A 199 -11.17 11.89 -9.23
CA GLY A 199 -11.21 12.90 -10.26
C GLY A 199 -12.46 13.79 -10.19
N ASP A 200 -12.32 15.01 -10.69
CA ASP A 200 -13.37 16.04 -10.75
C ASP A 200 -14.14 16.05 -12.08
N GLY A 201 -13.71 15.23 -13.07
CA GLY A 201 -14.25 15.18 -14.43
C GLY A 201 -13.42 15.97 -15.44
N PHE A 202 -12.34 16.66 -15.01
CA PHE A 202 -11.29 17.20 -15.85
C PHE A 202 -10.04 16.32 -15.74
N PHE A 203 -9.59 16.09 -14.51
CA PHE A 203 -8.50 15.17 -14.16
C PHE A 203 -9.08 13.92 -13.52
N GLY A 204 -9.29 12.88 -14.34
CA GLY A 204 -9.88 11.64 -13.90
C GLY A 204 -11.42 11.67 -13.84
N ARG A 205 -11.97 10.47 -13.79
CA ARG A 205 -13.43 10.25 -13.80
C ARG A 205 -14.09 10.75 -12.52
N LYS A 206 -15.09 11.61 -12.68
CA LYS A 206 -15.95 12.05 -11.57
C LYS A 206 -16.86 10.91 -11.11
N LEU A 207 -17.02 10.78 -9.80
CA LEU A 207 -17.93 9.79 -9.20
C LEU A 207 -19.40 10.12 -9.50
N GLU A 208 -20.16 9.09 -9.81
CA GLU A 208 -21.61 9.20 -10.02
C GLU A 208 -22.35 9.12 -8.66
N ASN A 209 -23.49 9.81 -8.58
CA ASN A 209 -24.31 9.76 -7.37
C ASN A 209 -24.76 8.33 -7.05
N GLN A 210 -24.78 7.97 -5.77
CA GLN A 210 -25.16 6.65 -5.27
C GLN A 210 -24.20 5.50 -5.66
N SER A 211 -23.09 5.76 -6.35
CA SER A 211 -22.04 4.76 -6.55
C SER A 211 -21.52 4.26 -5.20
N VAL A 212 -21.05 3.01 -5.18
CA VAL A 212 -20.42 2.41 -4.01
C VAL A 212 -18.92 2.30 -4.24
N ILE A 213 -18.15 2.93 -3.38
CA ILE A 213 -16.68 2.82 -3.35
C ILE A 213 -16.34 1.71 -2.38
N THR A 214 -15.55 0.74 -2.83
CA THR A 214 -14.99 -0.33 -1.97
C THR A 214 -13.47 -0.20 -1.96
N ALA A 215 -12.93 0.22 -0.84
CA ALA A 215 -11.49 0.24 -0.59
C ALA A 215 -11.08 -1.04 0.14
N ARG A 216 -10.10 -1.76 -0.41
CA ARG A 216 -9.46 -2.95 0.17
C ARG A 216 -8.01 -2.64 0.43
N TYR A 217 -7.51 -3.02 1.59
CA TYR A 217 -6.15 -2.68 2.02
C TYR A 217 -5.68 -3.65 3.10
N ILE A 218 -4.37 -3.66 3.34
CA ILE A 218 -3.75 -4.42 4.41
C ILE A 218 -3.25 -3.42 5.47
N VAL A 219 -3.62 -3.69 6.72
CA VAL A 219 -3.07 -3.01 7.90
C VAL A 219 -1.95 -3.88 8.44
N THR A 220 -0.77 -3.31 8.55
CA THR A 220 0.47 -4.00 8.88
C THR A 220 1.08 -3.52 10.18
N ASP A 221 1.83 -4.39 10.84
CA ASP A 221 2.65 -4.04 12.00
C ASP A 221 4.06 -3.52 11.62
N GLY A 222 4.33 -3.42 10.29
CA GLY A 222 5.56 -2.85 9.75
C GLY A 222 6.75 -3.81 9.84
N GLU A 223 7.84 -3.36 10.44
CA GLU A 223 9.07 -4.14 10.51
C GLU A 223 8.99 -5.39 11.40
N THR A 224 8.04 -5.47 12.33
CA THR A 224 7.93 -6.59 13.26
C THR A 224 7.64 -7.92 12.58
N GLY A 225 7.02 -7.90 11.40
CA GLY A 225 6.77 -9.08 10.57
C GLY A 225 8.00 -9.63 9.85
N ASN A 226 9.12 -8.91 9.88
CA ASN A 226 10.35 -9.36 9.22
C ASN A 226 10.90 -10.65 9.87
N GLY A 227 11.50 -11.51 9.02
CA GLY A 227 12.03 -12.80 9.47
C GLY A 227 11.01 -13.93 9.59
N ALA A 228 9.70 -13.64 9.43
CA ALA A 228 8.70 -14.69 9.50
C ALA A 228 8.92 -15.76 8.41
N SER A 229 8.78 -17.01 8.83
CA SER A 229 9.03 -18.21 8.03
C SER A 229 8.04 -19.32 8.43
N ASN A 230 8.19 -20.51 7.85
CA ASN A 230 7.35 -21.68 8.18
C ASN A 230 5.86 -21.41 8.05
N PHE A 231 5.46 -21.04 6.83
CA PHE A 231 4.08 -20.68 6.53
C PHE A 231 3.14 -21.88 6.53
N SER A 232 1.99 -21.73 7.18
CA SER A 232 0.88 -22.67 7.10
C SER A 232 -0.34 -22.02 6.44
N PHE A 233 -0.99 -22.75 5.54
CA PHE A 233 -2.12 -22.25 4.74
C PHE A 233 -3.38 -22.05 5.59
N GLN A 234 -4.02 -20.90 5.44
CA GLN A 234 -5.33 -20.58 6.04
C GLN A 234 -6.25 -19.83 5.06
N GLY A 235 -5.89 -19.84 3.77
CA GLY A 235 -6.63 -19.13 2.75
C GLY A 235 -7.95 -19.81 2.36
N SER A 236 -8.67 -19.18 1.47
CA SER A 236 -9.91 -19.69 0.89
C SER A 236 -9.86 -19.66 -0.64
N PHE A 237 -10.46 -20.66 -1.25
CA PHE A 237 -10.54 -20.77 -2.70
C PHE A 237 -11.98 -20.62 -3.20
N THR A 238 -12.10 -20.25 -4.47
CA THR A 238 -13.34 -20.32 -5.23
C THR A 238 -13.11 -21.05 -6.53
N LYS A 239 -14.08 -21.87 -6.94
CA LYS A 239 -14.10 -22.53 -8.25
C LYS A 239 -14.47 -21.55 -9.36
N SER A 240 -14.34 -22.00 -10.61
CA SER A 240 -14.68 -21.23 -11.81
C SER A 240 -16.16 -20.82 -11.89
N ASP A 241 -17.04 -21.49 -11.18
CA ASP A 241 -18.47 -21.17 -11.05
C ASP A 241 -18.77 -20.15 -9.93
N GLY A 242 -17.73 -19.69 -9.19
CA GLY A 242 -17.85 -18.75 -8.06
C GLY A 242 -18.18 -19.41 -6.73
N THR A 243 -18.35 -20.73 -6.66
CA THR A 243 -18.61 -21.43 -5.41
C THR A 243 -17.34 -21.50 -4.54
N LEU A 244 -17.52 -21.43 -3.22
CA LEU A 244 -16.44 -21.63 -2.26
C LEU A 244 -15.94 -23.08 -2.36
N PHE A 245 -14.62 -23.23 -2.32
CA PHE A 245 -13.96 -24.52 -2.33
C PHE A 245 -13.07 -24.65 -1.10
N THR A 246 -13.29 -25.73 -0.35
CA THR A 246 -12.43 -26.13 0.77
C THR A 246 -11.67 -27.38 0.34
N PRO A 247 -10.31 -27.35 0.30
CA PRO A 247 -9.51 -28.53 -0.01
C PRO A 247 -9.80 -29.67 0.98
N SER A 248 -9.86 -30.89 0.47
CA SER A 248 -9.99 -32.10 1.31
C SER A 248 -8.68 -32.39 2.07
N ASP A 249 -7.58 -32.03 1.46
CA ASP A 249 -6.23 -32.29 1.97
C ASP A 249 -5.58 -30.98 2.48
N THR A 250 -4.58 -31.13 3.34
CA THR A 250 -3.76 -29.99 3.78
C THR A 250 -3.03 -29.39 2.59
N VAL A 251 -3.23 -28.10 2.34
CA VAL A 251 -2.51 -27.38 1.29
C VAL A 251 -1.05 -27.21 1.72
N ASN A 252 -0.16 -27.78 0.94
CA ASN A 252 1.27 -27.67 1.17
C ASN A 252 1.76 -26.27 0.76
N VAL A 253 2.47 -25.60 1.66
CA VAL A 253 3.07 -24.27 1.42
C VAL A 253 4.58 -24.42 1.51
N THR A 254 5.27 -24.06 0.44
CA THR A 254 6.74 -24.01 0.41
C THR A 254 7.19 -22.58 0.45
N THR A 255 8.03 -22.22 1.41
CA THR A 255 8.64 -20.88 1.51
C THR A 255 9.72 -20.75 0.43
N VAL A 256 9.59 -19.72 -0.41
CA VAL A 256 10.61 -19.34 -1.40
C VAL A 256 11.54 -18.29 -0.80
N THR A 257 10.96 -17.25 -0.18
CA THR A 257 11.71 -16.23 0.58
C THR A 257 11.00 -15.98 1.90
N ASN A 258 11.78 -15.82 2.96
CA ASN A 258 11.26 -15.38 4.25
C ASN A 258 10.74 -13.95 4.17
N ALA A 259 9.89 -13.58 5.12
CA ALA A 259 9.35 -12.24 5.19
C ALA A 259 10.47 -11.20 5.42
N SER A 260 10.44 -10.14 4.63
CA SER A 260 11.42 -9.06 4.69
C SER A 260 10.82 -7.75 4.15
N ASN A 261 11.57 -6.66 4.26
CA ASN A 261 11.21 -5.34 3.76
C ASN A 261 9.98 -4.70 4.44
N GLY A 262 9.55 -5.20 5.60
CA GLY A 262 8.61 -4.48 6.45
C GLY A 262 9.29 -3.25 7.05
N ALA A 263 8.60 -2.12 7.08
CA ALA A 263 9.12 -0.86 7.61
C ALA A 263 7.99 -0.02 8.20
N ASP A 264 8.35 0.78 9.21
CA ASP A 264 7.44 1.76 9.78
C ASP A 264 7.24 2.96 8.86
N VAL A 265 6.32 3.85 9.24
CA VAL A 265 6.07 5.09 8.49
C VAL A 265 7.35 5.91 8.38
N GLU A 266 7.46 6.66 7.30
CA GLU A 266 8.63 7.51 7.08
C GLU A 266 8.83 8.49 8.24
N ASP A 267 10.07 8.56 8.75
CA ASP A 267 10.44 9.44 9.85
C ASP A 267 10.40 10.92 9.44
N LEU A 268 10.12 11.78 10.42
CA LEU A 268 10.02 13.23 10.20
C LEU A 268 11.32 13.83 9.66
N SER A 269 12.47 13.35 10.12
CA SER A 269 13.78 13.82 9.64
C SER A 269 13.99 13.46 8.18
N SER A 270 13.56 12.28 7.76
CA SER A 270 13.56 11.81 6.37
C SER A 270 12.68 12.71 5.50
N ILE A 271 11.42 12.96 5.90
CA ILE A 271 10.50 13.82 5.16
C ILE A 271 11.11 15.23 4.97
N LYS A 272 11.63 15.83 6.03
CA LYS A 272 12.26 17.15 5.99
C LYS A 272 13.49 17.19 5.08
N TYR A 273 14.22 16.08 5.02
CA TYR A 273 15.42 15.96 4.18
C TYR A 273 15.08 15.79 2.70
N PHE A 274 14.14 14.89 2.36
CA PHE A 274 13.86 14.53 0.97
C PHE A 274 12.85 15.45 0.29
N ALA A 275 11.85 15.97 0.98
CA ALA A 275 10.79 16.76 0.37
C ALA A 275 11.31 18.03 -0.35
N PRO A 276 12.19 18.87 0.23
CA PRO A 276 12.77 20.01 -0.50
C PRO A 276 13.66 19.62 -1.66
N ARG A 277 14.38 18.49 -1.54
CA ARG A 277 15.29 18.00 -2.58
C ARG A 277 14.53 17.51 -3.80
N LEU A 278 13.48 16.73 -3.59
CA LEU A 278 12.62 16.26 -4.67
C LEU A 278 11.94 17.44 -5.40
N TYR A 279 11.49 18.43 -4.64
CA TYR A 279 10.94 19.66 -5.22
C TYR A 279 11.98 20.41 -6.06
N SER A 280 13.20 20.56 -5.56
CA SER A 280 14.30 21.22 -6.29
C SER A 280 14.71 20.46 -7.54
N ALA A 281 14.74 19.13 -7.48
CA ALA A 281 15.07 18.27 -8.62
C ALA A 281 13.99 18.28 -9.71
N GLN A 282 12.75 18.68 -9.40
CA GLN A 282 11.61 18.68 -10.32
C GLN A 282 11.47 17.35 -11.10
N TYR A 283 11.72 16.22 -10.43
CA TYR A 283 11.77 14.87 -11.01
C TYR A 283 12.83 14.72 -12.14
N ARG A 284 13.88 15.53 -12.13
CA ARG A 284 15.02 15.44 -13.06
C ARG A 284 16.27 15.12 -12.27
N ALA A 285 16.94 14.03 -12.61
CA ALA A 285 18.20 13.63 -12.02
C ALA A 285 19.36 14.26 -12.80
N VAL A 286 19.99 15.29 -12.25
CA VAL A 286 21.14 15.99 -12.85
C VAL A 286 22.35 15.94 -11.93
N THR A 287 22.16 16.18 -10.64
CA THR A 287 23.22 16.13 -9.63
C THR A 287 23.16 14.85 -8.82
N PRO A 288 24.25 14.39 -8.18
CA PRO A 288 24.21 13.22 -7.30
C PRO A 288 23.08 13.26 -6.25
N ARG A 289 22.81 14.44 -5.70
CA ARG A 289 21.74 14.65 -4.72
C ARG A 289 20.33 14.47 -5.32
N ASP A 290 20.14 14.84 -6.60
CA ASP A 290 18.87 14.62 -7.30
C ASP A 290 18.64 13.13 -7.51
N TYR A 291 19.68 12.38 -7.88
CA TYR A 291 19.62 10.92 -7.99
C TYR A 291 19.26 10.27 -6.66
N GLU A 292 19.86 10.68 -5.53
CA GLU A 292 19.53 10.16 -4.20
C GLU A 292 18.04 10.36 -3.88
N ALA A 293 17.51 11.58 -4.08
CA ALA A 293 16.11 11.90 -3.81
C ALA A 293 15.14 11.11 -4.70
N ILE A 294 15.47 10.97 -6.00
CA ILE A 294 14.63 10.25 -6.96
C ILE A 294 14.67 8.74 -6.71
N ILE A 295 15.84 8.17 -6.43
CA ILE A 295 15.99 6.74 -6.13
C ILE A 295 15.15 6.37 -4.91
N GLN A 296 15.18 7.17 -3.86
CA GLN A 296 14.37 6.94 -2.66
C GLN A 296 12.86 6.97 -2.97
N THR A 297 12.43 7.81 -3.92
CA THR A 297 11.03 7.86 -4.35
C THR A 297 10.63 6.63 -5.17
N ILE A 298 11.52 6.16 -6.08
CA ILE A 298 11.26 5.00 -6.94
C ILE A 298 11.37 3.69 -6.17
N PHE A 299 12.33 3.61 -5.24
CA PHE A 299 12.60 2.46 -4.40
C PHE A 299 12.43 2.81 -2.90
N PRO A 300 11.20 2.95 -2.41
CA PRO A 300 10.93 3.41 -1.05
C PRO A 300 11.50 2.49 0.05
N ARG A 301 11.86 1.26 -0.32
CA ARG A 301 12.42 0.24 0.60
C ARG A 301 13.93 0.34 0.77
N THR A 302 14.57 1.35 0.17
CA THR A 302 16.01 1.56 0.27
C THR A 302 16.34 2.20 1.63
N GLU A 303 17.18 1.55 2.43
CA GLU A 303 17.60 2.06 3.74
C GLU A 303 18.60 3.21 3.60
N SER A 304 19.52 3.09 2.66
CA SER A 304 20.50 4.14 2.37
C SER A 304 20.86 4.19 0.89
N VAL A 305 21.07 5.38 0.39
CA VAL A 305 21.53 5.63 -0.99
C VAL A 305 22.72 6.57 -0.92
N ALA A 306 23.79 6.21 -1.60
CA ALA A 306 24.91 7.09 -1.85
C ALA A 306 25.15 7.13 -3.36
N VAL A 307 25.16 8.31 -3.93
CA VAL A 307 25.43 8.54 -5.35
C VAL A 307 26.73 9.30 -5.46
N ILE A 308 27.70 8.72 -6.17
CA ILE A 308 29.04 9.28 -6.36
C ILE A 308 29.20 9.59 -7.84
N GLY A 309 29.64 10.81 -8.17
CA GLY A 309 29.97 11.18 -9.53
C GLY A 309 31.23 10.45 -10.00
N GLY A 310 31.32 10.10 -11.29
CA GLY A 310 32.48 9.42 -11.82
C GLY A 310 33.80 10.22 -11.66
N GLU A 311 33.70 11.54 -11.51
CA GLU A 311 34.81 12.44 -11.23
C GLU A 311 35.38 12.29 -9.81
N GLU A 312 34.62 11.77 -8.87
CA GLU A 312 35.01 11.52 -7.48
C GLU A 312 35.63 10.12 -7.28
N LEU A 313 35.62 9.29 -8.33
CA LEU A 313 36.21 7.96 -8.29
C LEU A 313 37.73 8.01 -8.38
N ASP A 314 38.39 7.03 -7.81
CA ASP A 314 39.85 6.84 -7.95
C ASP A 314 40.16 5.53 -8.72
N PRO A 315 40.65 5.57 -9.97
CA PRO A 315 40.86 6.75 -10.82
C PRO A 315 39.58 7.42 -11.35
N PRO A 316 39.57 8.75 -11.57
CA PRO A 316 38.41 9.47 -12.07
C PRO A 316 37.92 8.95 -13.42
N GLN A 317 36.57 8.82 -13.56
CA GLN A 317 35.90 8.41 -14.79
C GLN A 317 34.96 9.51 -15.25
N PHE A 318 35.41 10.35 -16.18
CA PHE A 318 34.59 11.45 -16.70
C PHE A 318 33.49 10.96 -17.67
N GLY A 319 32.31 11.55 -17.57
CA GLY A 319 31.16 11.23 -18.42
C GLY A 319 30.44 9.94 -18.09
N LYS A 320 30.58 9.46 -16.88
CA LYS A 320 29.82 8.32 -16.34
C LYS A 320 29.12 8.70 -15.06
#